data_e29f42b555786ebad55740ef934e18e9
#
_entry.id   e29f42b555786ebad55740ef934e18e9
#
_cell.length_a   1.000
_cell.length_b   1.000
_cell.length_c   1.000
_cell.angle_alpha   90.00
_cell.angle_beta   90.00
_cell.angle_gamma   90.00
#
_symmetry.space_group_name_H-M   'P 1'
#
loop_
_entity.id
_entity.type
_entity.pdbx_description
1 polymer ?
#
loop_
_entity_poly.entity_id
_entity_poly.type
_entity_poly.pdbx_seq_one_letter_code
_entity_poly.pdbx_strand_id
1 'polypeptide(L)'
;MKTLYVASILAAFTLAACSEPVTDPDADATGEAVTSDDTSSGDAAQPERIDPNARPAPQETSAAITTEDLAWRIQTLASDEFEGRAPATPGGIMASQWIADEMASAGLEPGGEAGTWFQRVPLVEATLQTTASSFDISINGEPMGLTYLEDVVYGTRRIEPVVEIENSDLVFVGYGIVAPEYGWNDYEGLDVEGRTVVMLINDPGFASGDPDLFNGNAMTYYGRWTYKYEEAARQGAEAVIIIHETEAASYGWNVVSGSWSGPQFDLQRPEGSTPFVGSESWITNDRARELFAATGLDFDALVEAAHQPGFEPVEIPGAEVNATLVTSHEFLDSRNVAGIVRGTERPDEYVLYMAHWDHIGTRLSDDPEEDVIYNGAVDNATGTSSILEIGQAFAANPPERSVIIVAVTAEESGLLGSEYYATDPLVPFSQTVGGLNMDGMLPTGPTSDIVVIGYGASELEDHLAAVAETQNRTLSPDPNPEAGYFYRSDHISLAKRGVPMIYADTGSVNTELGAGHVEELSAAYRATAYHGPEDEFSYDWDFDGLARDATLLYLLGERIANSEEWPNWYEGNEFRALRDEQRSAD
;
A
#
# COMPACT_ATOMS: atom_id res chain seq x y z
N MET A 1 4.39 -19.36 -39.82
CA MET A 1 4.12 -19.19 -38.41
C MET A 1 3.60 -17.77 -38.30
N LYS A 2 2.33 -17.61 -38.06
CA LYS A 2 1.65 -16.31 -37.96
C LYS A 2 1.13 -16.23 -36.55
N THR A 3 1.68 -15.32 -35.78
CA THR A 3 1.25 -15.00 -34.43
C THR A 3 -0.08 -14.25 -34.54
N LEU A 4 -1.13 -14.78 -33.96
CA LEU A 4 -2.41 -14.08 -33.78
C LEU A 4 -2.34 -13.34 -32.44
N TYR A 5 -2.42 -12.02 -32.49
CA TYR A 5 -2.74 -11.20 -31.33
C TYR A 5 -4.25 -11.19 -31.14
N VAL A 6 -4.71 -11.58 -29.97
CA VAL A 6 -6.11 -11.43 -29.55
C VAL A 6 -6.23 -10.10 -28.81
N ALA A 7 -6.94 -9.15 -29.41
CA ALA A 7 -7.26 -7.88 -28.78
C ALA A 7 -8.43 -8.08 -27.80
N SER A 8 -8.23 -7.79 -26.54
CA SER A 8 -9.29 -7.70 -25.53
C SER A 8 -9.93 -6.32 -25.59
N ILE A 9 -11.22 -6.28 -25.82
CA ILE A 9 -12.04 -5.05 -25.89
C ILE A 9 -12.49 -4.72 -24.46
N LEU A 10 -12.01 -3.62 -23.91
CA LEU A 10 -12.55 -3.00 -22.69
C LEU A 10 -13.62 -1.99 -23.11
N ALA A 11 -14.85 -2.18 -22.64
CA ALA A 11 -15.94 -1.23 -22.82
C ALA A 11 -15.94 -0.22 -21.65
N ALA A 12 -15.59 1.01 -21.94
CA ALA A 12 -15.74 2.12 -21.00
C ALA A 12 -17.21 2.58 -20.98
N PHE A 13 -17.85 2.54 -19.82
CA PHE A 13 -19.14 3.19 -19.59
C PHE A 13 -18.92 4.62 -19.09
N THR A 14 -19.17 5.59 -19.95
CA THR A 14 -19.27 7.00 -19.57
C THR A 14 -20.68 7.28 -19.05
N LEU A 15 -20.79 7.68 -17.79
CA LEU A 15 -22.02 8.32 -17.26
C LEU A 15 -22.07 9.77 -17.73
N ALA A 16 -22.94 10.07 -18.66
CA ALA A 16 -23.30 11.42 -19.06
C ALA A 16 -24.32 11.99 -18.06
N ALA A 17 -23.94 12.97 -17.27
CA ALA A 17 -24.88 13.81 -16.55
C ALA A 17 -25.42 14.88 -17.49
N CYS A 18 -26.72 14.83 -17.80
CA CYS A 18 -27.44 15.88 -18.51
C CYS A 18 -27.66 17.09 -17.60
N SER A 19 -27.04 18.22 -17.90
CA SER A 19 -27.48 19.54 -17.46
C SER A 19 -27.93 20.35 -18.68
N GLU A 20 -29.20 20.73 -18.71
CA GLU A 20 -29.79 21.57 -19.75
C GLU A 20 -29.30 23.03 -19.61
N PRO A 21 -29.08 23.76 -20.72
CA PRO A 21 -28.70 25.18 -20.67
C PRO A 21 -29.95 26.04 -20.49
N VAL A 22 -29.91 26.92 -19.49
CA VAL A 22 -30.89 28.03 -19.33
C VAL A 22 -30.55 29.11 -20.37
N THR A 23 -31.45 29.39 -21.27
CA THR A 23 -31.42 30.52 -22.20
C THR A 23 -32.03 31.73 -21.55
N ASP A 24 -31.32 32.84 -21.51
CA ASP A 24 -31.84 34.18 -21.26
C ASP A 24 -31.77 35.00 -22.53
N PRO A 25 -32.84 35.65 -22.98
CA PRO A 25 -32.84 36.46 -24.21
C PRO A 25 -32.70 37.96 -23.93
N ASP A 26 -32.17 38.67 -24.90
CA ASP A 26 -32.16 40.13 -25.11
C ASP A 26 -30.95 40.93 -24.59
N ALA A 27 -30.08 41.28 -25.54
CA ALA A 27 -29.69 42.68 -25.71
C ALA A 27 -29.00 42.92 -27.09
N ASP A 28 -29.74 43.57 -27.93
CA ASP A 28 -29.34 44.21 -29.17
C ASP A 28 -28.58 45.53 -28.86
N ALA A 29 -27.47 45.81 -29.52
CA ALA A 29 -27.05 47.17 -29.91
C ALA A 29 -25.72 47.26 -30.67
N THR A 30 -25.82 47.54 -31.90
CA THR A 30 -24.99 48.34 -32.84
C THR A 30 -23.89 49.20 -32.26
N GLY A 31 -22.69 49.19 -32.94
CA GLY A 31 -21.74 50.30 -32.78
C GLY A 31 -20.35 50.08 -33.40
N GLU A 32 -20.18 50.49 -34.62
CA GLU A 32 -19.06 51.15 -35.29
C GLU A 32 -17.61 50.64 -35.15
N ALA A 33 -17.05 50.35 -36.31
CA ALA A 33 -15.64 50.16 -36.58
C ALA A 33 -14.83 51.44 -36.41
N VAL A 34 -13.75 51.38 -35.61
CA VAL A 34 -12.68 52.39 -35.63
C VAL A 34 -11.37 51.67 -35.99
N THR A 35 -10.84 52.03 -37.16
CA THR A 35 -9.49 51.70 -37.58
C THR A 35 -8.50 52.63 -36.89
N SER A 36 -7.50 52.10 -36.21
CA SER A 36 -6.30 52.84 -35.84
C SER A 36 -5.06 51.94 -35.82
N ASP A 37 -4.17 52.33 -36.66
CA ASP A 37 -2.74 52.13 -36.85
C ASP A 37 -1.94 51.25 -35.87
N ASP A 38 -1.19 50.46 -36.55
CA ASP A 38 0.10 49.82 -36.36
C ASP A 38 1.03 50.54 -35.34
N THR A 39 1.27 49.84 -34.19
CA THR A 39 2.52 50.01 -33.44
C THR A 39 2.99 48.61 -33.01
N SER A 40 4.09 48.18 -33.61
CA SER A 40 4.86 47.00 -33.23
C SER A 40 5.20 47.01 -31.74
N SER A 41 4.46 46.27 -30.94
CA SER A 41 4.90 45.84 -29.62
C SER A 41 5.61 44.50 -29.81
N GLY A 42 6.90 44.47 -29.46
CA GLY A 42 7.69 43.26 -29.48
C GLY A 42 7.00 42.18 -28.68
N ASP A 43 6.87 41.01 -29.30
CA ASP A 43 6.52 39.75 -28.67
C ASP A 43 7.54 39.50 -27.55
N ALA A 44 7.17 39.85 -26.33
CA ALA A 44 7.85 39.26 -25.17
C ALA A 44 7.51 37.77 -25.24
N ALA A 45 8.50 36.95 -25.61
CA ALA A 45 8.39 35.52 -25.52
C ALA A 45 7.80 35.19 -24.16
N GLN A 46 6.63 34.57 -24.14
CA GLN A 46 6.13 33.96 -22.91
C GLN A 46 7.24 33.00 -22.43
N PRO A 47 7.57 32.98 -21.13
CA PRO A 47 8.51 32.01 -20.65
C PRO A 47 8.01 30.63 -21.12
N GLU A 48 8.90 29.87 -21.77
CA GLU A 48 8.63 28.49 -22.12
C GLU A 48 8.04 27.81 -20.85
N ARG A 49 6.82 27.29 -20.92
CA ARG A 49 6.29 26.48 -19.82
C ARG A 49 7.19 25.27 -19.76
N ILE A 50 7.92 25.14 -18.66
CA ILE A 50 8.70 23.95 -18.36
C ILE A 50 7.69 22.83 -18.18
N ASP A 51 7.86 21.76 -18.94
CA ASP A 51 7.04 20.55 -18.83
C ASP A 51 7.31 19.91 -17.45
N PRO A 52 6.31 19.78 -16.58
CA PRO A 52 6.49 19.19 -15.24
C PRO A 52 6.92 17.72 -15.30
N ASN A 53 6.57 17.00 -16.37
CA ASN A 53 6.87 15.58 -16.56
C ASN A 53 8.21 15.34 -17.25
N ALA A 54 8.87 16.41 -17.74
CA ALA A 54 10.23 16.29 -18.25
C ALA A 54 11.23 16.15 -17.10
N ARG A 55 12.15 15.19 -17.24
CA ARG A 55 13.25 15.06 -16.29
C ARG A 55 14.06 16.36 -16.20
N PRO A 56 14.22 16.96 -15.02
CA PRO A 56 15.00 18.18 -14.86
C PRO A 56 16.50 17.92 -15.11
N ALA A 57 17.23 19.02 -15.38
CA ALA A 57 18.68 18.93 -15.51
C ALA A 57 19.32 18.43 -14.19
N PRO A 58 20.42 17.65 -14.24
CA PRO A 58 21.13 17.21 -13.04
C PRO A 58 21.50 18.39 -12.14
N GLN A 59 21.31 18.22 -10.84
CA GLN A 59 21.57 19.20 -9.79
C GLN A 59 22.49 18.61 -8.72
N GLU A 60 23.37 19.44 -8.14
CA GLU A 60 24.08 19.07 -6.91
C GLU A 60 23.17 19.40 -5.72
N THR A 61 22.87 18.41 -4.90
CA THR A 61 22.04 18.54 -3.70
C THR A 61 22.88 18.86 -2.46
N SER A 62 22.27 19.48 -1.47
CA SER A 62 22.93 19.88 -0.22
C SER A 62 22.74 18.87 0.89
N ALA A 63 23.56 18.95 1.94
CA ALA A 63 23.38 18.12 3.16
C ALA A 63 22.21 18.58 4.05
N ALA A 64 21.62 19.76 3.75
CA ALA A 64 20.44 20.24 4.43
C ALA A 64 19.20 19.79 3.63
N ILE A 65 18.17 19.33 4.31
CA ILE A 65 16.90 19.01 3.69
C ILE A 65 16.25 20.32 3.23
N THR A 66 16.12 20.50 1.91
CA THR A 66 15.61 21.72 1.30
C THR A 66 14.40 21.47 0.41
N THR A 67 13.59 22.51 0.23
CA THR A 67 12.44 22.46 -0.70
C THR A 67 12.90 22.27 -2.15
N GLU A 68 14.04 22.89 -2.52
CA GLU A 68 14.60 22.82 -3.86
C GLU A 68 15.11 21.42 -4.20
N ASP A 69 15.82 20.77 -3.26
CA ASP A 69 16.37 19.44 -3.46
C ASP A 69 15.26 18.39 -3.51
N LEU A 70 14.27 18.49 -2.61
CA LEU A 70 13.07 17.64 -2.62
C LEU A 70 12.30 17.78 -3.93
N ALA A 71 11.97 19.01 -4.36
CA ALA A 71 11.24 19.24 -5.59
C ALA A 71 11.98 18.67 -6.81
N TRP A 72 13.31 18.83 -6.88
CA TRP A 72 14.12 18.30 -7.96
C TRP A 72 14.13 16.77 -7.99
N ARG A 73 14.25 16.11 -6.83
CA ARG A 73 14.23 14.64 -6.73
C ARG A 73 12.87 14.07 -7.09
N ILE A 74 11.79 14.69 -6.59
CA ILE A 74 10.43 14.27 -6.88
C ILE A 74 10.14 14.42 -8.38
N GLN A 75 10.44 15.59 -8.98
CA GLN A 75 10.26 15.80 -10.41
C GLN A 75 11.10 14.82 -11.25
N THR A 76 12.33 14.50 -10.79
CA THR A 76 13.16 13.53 -11.49
C THR A 76 12.53 12.15 -11.47
N LEU A 77 12.13 11.67 -10.27
CA LEU A 77 11.61 10.32 -10.09
C LEU A 77 10.22 10.15 -10.72
N ALA A 78 9.41 11.21 -10.75
CA ALA A 78 8.10 11.22 -11.38
C ALA A 78 8.13 11.60 -12.87
N SER A 79 9.32 11.69 -13.52
CA SER A 79 9.38 12.04 -14.92
C SER A 79 8.98 10.88 -15.84
N ASP A 80 8.44 11.21 -17.02
CA ASP A 80 8.04 10.25 -18.06
C ASP A 80 9.19 9.33 -18.50
N GLU A 81 10.45 9.76 -18.31
CA GLU A 81 11.63 8.95 -18.65
C GLU A 81 11.65 7.62 -17.90
N PHE A 82 11.06 7.56 -16.72
CA PHE A 82 10.98 6.35 -15.90
C PHE A 82 9.71 5.51 -16.16
N GLU A 83 8.88 5.88 -17.11
CA GLU A 83 7.73 5.09 -17.58
C GLU A 83 6.83 4.62 -16.41
N GLY A 84 6.62 5.48 -15.40
CA GLY A 84 5.84 5.14 -14.20
C GLY A 84 6.44 4.06 -13.32
N ARG A 85 7.72 3.74 -13.46
CA ARG A 85 8.57 2.95 -12.53
C ARG A 85 8.04 1.56 -12.14
N ALA A 86 7.26 0.88 -12.98
CA ALA A 86 6.75 -0.44 -12.59
C ALA A 86 7.89 -1.43 -12.29
N PRO A 87 7.69 -2.37 -11.34
CA PRO A 87 8.68 -3.38 -11.00
C PRO A 87 9.08 -4.22 -12.22
N ALA A 88 10.35 -4.61 -12.29
CA ALA A 88 10.93 -5.46 -13.35
C ALA A 88 10.83 -4.89 -14.78
N THR A 89 10.42 -3.64 -14.97
CA THR A 89 10.36 -2.97 -16.28
C THR A 89 11.64 -2.17 -16.57
N PRO A 90 11.89 -1.74 -17.82
CA PRO A 90 13.00 -0.85 -18.13
C PRO A 90 12.97 0.45 -17.33
N GLY A 91 11.79 1.08 -17.17
CA GLY A 91 11.60 2.29 -16.37
C GLY A 91 11.95 2.06 -14.89
N GLY A 92 11.45 0.97 -14.29
CA GLY A 92 11.79 0.60 -12.91
C GLY A 92 13.27 0.28 -12.70
N ILE A 93 13.92 -0.35 -13.69
CA ILE A 93 15.37 -0.59 -13.64
C ILE A 93 16.15 0.72 -13.68
N MET A 94 15.74 1.69 -14.50
CA MET A 94 16.36 3.01 -14.56
C MET A 94 16.13 3.81 -13.28
N ALA A 95 14.92 3.81 -12.73
CA ALA A 95 14.58 4.50 -11.48
C ALA A 95 15.40 3.96 -10.30
N SER A 96 15.43 2.63 -10.10
CA SER A 96 16.20 2.01 -9.03
C SER A 96 17.72 2.20 -9.19
N GLN A 97 18.24 2.30 -10.43
CA GLN A 97 19.64 2.66 -10.66
C GLN A 97 19.90 4.13 -10.30
N TRP A 98 19.01 5.04 -10.68
CA TRP A 98 19.12 6.44 -10.31
C TRP A 98 19.13 6.64 -8.79
N ILE A 99 18.26 5.94 -8.05
CA ILE A 99 18.24 5.98 -6.58
C ILE A 99 19.58 5.53 -5.99
N ALA A 100 20.18 4.46 -6.52
CA ALA A 100 21.49 3.99 -6.09
C ALA A 100 22.60 5.03 -6.37
N ASP A 101 22.55 5.69 -7.52
CA ASP A 101 23.49 6.75 -7.91
C ASP A 101 23.31 7.99 -7.00
N GLU A 102 22.09 8.36 -6.60
CA GLU A 102 21.82 9.42 -5.64
C GLU A 102 22.35 9.08 -4.25
N MET A 103 22.12 7.85 -3.75
CA MET A 103 22.67 7.39 -2.48
C MET A 103 24.21 7.45 -2.49
N ALA A 104 24.83 7.05 -3.60
CA ALA A 104 26.29 7.13 -3.75
C ALA A 104 26.79 8.58 -3.77
N SER A 105 26.10 9.47 -4.49
CA SER A 105 26.43 10.91 -4.57
C SER A 105 26.26 11.60 -3.21
N ALA A 106 25.28 11.19 -2.44
CA ALA A 106 25.03 11.65 -1.07
C ALA A 106 26.07 11.16 -0.05
N GLY A 107 26.94 10.21 -0.43
CA GLY A 107 28.03 9.71 0.43
C GLY A 107 27.65 8.51 1.29
N LEU A 108 26.56 7.81 1.01
CA LEU A 108 26.23 6.54 1.63
C LEU A 108 27.17 5.43 1.16
N GLU A 109 27.24 4.35 1.92
CA GLU A 109 27.90 3.11 1.52
C GLU A 109 26.85 2.13 0.95
N PRO A 110 27.24 1.23 0.01
CA PRO A 110 26.35 0.17 -0.47
C PRO A 110 25.84 -0.70 0.67
N GLY A 111 24.52 -0.80 0.81
CA GLY A 111 23.85 -1.56 1.85
C GLY A 111 23.23 -2.88 1.37
N GLY A 112 23.26 -3.15 0.08
CA GLY A 112 22.66 -4.34 -0.52
C GLY A 112 23.53 -5.59 -0.49
N GLU A 113 23.07 -6.63 -1.18
CA GLU A 113 23.70 -7.94 -1.23
C GLU A 113 25.13 -7.88 -1.79
N ALA A 114 26.03 -8.65 -1.17
CA ALA A 114 27.42 -8.78 -1.61
C ALA A 114 28.17 -7.45 -1.80
N GLY A 115 27.79 -6.39 -1.07
CA GLY A 115 28.39 -5.07 -1.15
C GLY A 115 27.96 -4.26 -2.38
N THR A 116 26.82 -4.58 -2.96
CA THR A 116 26.14 -3.77 -3.98
C THR A 116 25.10 -2.84 -3.34
N TRP A 117 24.44 -2.04 -4.15
CA TRP A 117 23.30 -1.21 -3.71
C TRP A 117 21.98 -1.97 -3.69
N PHE A 118 21.94 -3.20 -4.21
CA PHE A 118 20.70 -3.89 -4.51
C PHE A 118 20.53 -5.15 -3.67
N GLN A 119 19.28 -5.39 -3.28
CA GLN A 119 18.77 -6.68 -2.86
C GLN A 119 17.84 -7.18 -3.96
N ARG A 120 18.15 -8.36 -4.54
CA ARG A 120 17.31 -8.95 -5.58
C ARG A 120 15.97 -9.39 -4.99
N VAL A 121 14.87 -8.97 -5.61
CA VAL A 121 13.51 -9.39 -5.24
C VAL A 121 12.94 -10.27 -6.36
N PRO A 122 12.92 -11.60 -6.16
CA PRO A 122 12.43 -12.53 -7.18
C PRO A 122 10.90 -12.53 -7.20
N LEU A 123 10.32 -12.14 -8.33
CA LEU A 123 8.88 -12.02 -8.54
C LEU A 123 8.36 -13.13 -9.47
N VAL A 124 7.11 -13.49 -9.28
CA VAL A 124 6.33 -14.26 -10.24
C VAL A 124 5.07 -13.48 -10.59
N GLU A 125 4.83 -13.29 -11.88
CA GLU A 125 3.57 -12.79 -12.39
C GLU A 125 2.69 -13.98 -12.77
N ALA A 126 1.51 -14.07 -12.14
CA ALA A 126 0.52 -15.11 -12.38
C ALA A 126 -0.70 -14.52 -13.10
N THR A 127 -1.04 -15.05 -14.27
CA THR A 127 -2.22 -14.64 -15.02
C THR A 127 -3.24 -15.77 -15.08
N LEU A 128 -4.41 -15.53 -14.48
CA LEU A 128 -5.54 -16.47 -14.52
C LEU A 128 -6.10 -16.55 -15.95
N GLN A 129 -6.18 -17.76 -16.50
CA GLN A 129 -6.78 -18.04 -17.81
C GLN A 129 -8.30 -18.21 -17.63
N THR A 130 -9.04 -17.11 -17.59
CA THR A 130 -10.47 -17.08 -17.22
C THR A 130 -11.37 -17.96 -18.09
N THR A 131 -11.01 -18.17 -19.37
CA THR A 131 -11.76 -19.06 -20.28
C THR A 131 -11.51 -20.55 -20.05
N ALA A 132 -10.45 -20.90 -19.34
CA ALA A 132 -10.06 -22.28 -19.00
C ALA A 132 -10.27 -22.59 -17.52
N SER A 133 -10.55 -21.58 -16.71
CA SER A 133 -10.78 -21.67 -15.28
C SER A 133 -12.27 -21.67 -14.94
N SER A 134 -12.62 -22.30 -13.82
CA SER A 134 -13.97 -22.29 -13.26
C SER A 134 -13.91 -22.26 -11.75
N PHE A 135 -14.93 -21.66 -11.16
CA PHE A 135 -15.17 -21.66 -9.71
C PHE A 135 -16.67 -21.74 -9.49
N ASP A 136 -17.14 -22.84 -8.93
CA ASP A 136 -18.54 -23.11 -8.72
C ASP A 136 -18.82 -23.44 -7.25
N ILE A 137 -19.85 -22.81 -6.69
CA ILE A 137 -20.46 -23.24 -5.42
C ILE A 137 -21.74 -24.00 -5.79
N SER A 138 -21.84 -25.26 -5.36
CA SER A 138 -23.06 -26.05 -5.50
C SER A 138 -23.74 -26.28 -4.18
N ILE A 139 -25.09 -26.34 -4.19
CA ILE A 139 -25.92 -26.64 -3.01
C ILE A 139 -26.74 -27.88 -3.32
N ASN A 140 -26.51 -28.98 -2.59
CA ASN A 140 -27.11 -30.28 -2.86
C ASN A 140 -26.93 -30.73 -4.32
N GLY A 141 -25.80 -30.39 -4.93
CA GLY A 141 -25.44 -30.74 -6.31
C GLY A 141 -25.98 -29.78 -7.39
N GLU A 142 -26.71 -28.74 -7.02
CA GLU A 142 -27.19 -27.71 -7.96
C GLU A 142 -26.28 -26.46 -7.89
N PRO A 143 -25.69 -26.00 -9.01
CA PRO A 143 -24.79 -24.85 -9.00
C PRO A 143 -25.52 -23.53 -8.71
N MET A 144 -24.88 -22.62 -8.01
CA MET A 144 -25.42 -21.28 -7.73
C MET A 144 -25.41 -20.36 -8.96
N GLY A 145 -24.60 -20.66 -9.98
CA GLY A 145 -24.49 -19.84 -11.19
C GLY A 145 -23.85 -18.49 -10.94
N LEU A 146 -22.63 -18.48 -10.38
CA LEU A 146 -21.86 -17.26 -10.11
C LEU A 146 -21.18 -16.74 -11.37
N THR A 147 -21.16 -15.40 -11.53
CA THR A 147 -20.48 -14.71 -12.62
C THR A 147 -19.17 -14.10 -12.11
N TYR A 148 -18.04 -14.45 -12.76
CA TYR A 148 -16.73 -13.90 -12.42
C TYR A 148 -16.71 -12.38 -12.60
N LEU A 149 -16.10 -11.65 -11.64
CA LEU A 149 -16.04 -10.20 -11.47
C LEU A 149 -17.37 -9.52 -11.09
N GLU A 150 -18.53 -10.12 -11.36
CA GLU A 150 -19.84 -9.57 -10.96
C GLU A 150 -20.24 -10.06 -9.56
N ASP A 151 -20.21 -11.40 -9.36
CA ASP A 151 -20.67 -12.06 -8.13
C ASP A 151 -19.51 -12.57 -7.27
N VAL A 152 -18.43 -12.98 -7.91
CA VAL A 152 -17.27 -13.63 -7.30
C VAL A 152 -16.00 -13.23 -8.01
N VAL A 153 -14.91 -13.13 -7.24
CA VAL A 153 -13.54 -13.15 -7.76
C VAL A 153 -12.80 -14.32 -7.14
N TYR A 154 -11.89 -14.91 -7.91
CA TYR A 154 -11.07 -16.03 -7.46
C TYR A 154 -9.73 -16.06 -8.17
N GLY A 155 -8.74 -16.61 -7.48
CA GLY A 155 -7.38 -16.78 -7.98
C GLY A 155 -6.61 -17.76 -7.13
N THR A 156 -5.35 -17.96 -7.46
CA THR A 156 -4.42 -18.77 -6.67
C THR A 156 -3.04 -18.16 -6.69
N ARG A 157 -2.36 -18.20 -5.55
CA ARG A 157 -0.94 -17.83 -5.41
C ARG A 157 -0.02 -19.05 -5.50
N ARG A 158 -0.58 -20.26 -5.69
CA ARG A 158 0.23 -21.46 -5.97
C ARG A 158 0.85 -21.33 -7.34
N ILE A 159 2.18 -21.55 -7.42
CA ILE A 159 2.92 -21.53 -8.69
C ILE A 159 2.76 -22.90 -9.38
N GLU A 160 1.53 -23.20 -9.75
CA GLU A 160 1.13 -24.45 -10.41
C GLU A 160 0.30 -24.12 -11.65
N PRO A 161 0.54 -24.77 -12.81
CA PRO A 161 -0.21 -24.48 -14.03
C PRO A 161 -1.71 -24.72 -13.91
N VAL A 162 -2.11 -25.63 -13.02
CA VAL A 162 -3.51 -25.98 -12.74
C VAL A 162 -3.64 -26.33 -11.27
N VAL A 163 -4.58 -25.68 -10.60
CA VAL A 163 -5.02 -26.03 -9.23
C VAL A 163 -6.45 -26.54 -9.34
N GLU A 164 -6.70 -27.73 -8.81
CA GLU A 164 -8.02 -28.38 -8.80
C GLU A 164 -8.52 -28.50 -7.35
N ILE A 165 -9.78 -28.11 -7.13
CA ILE A 165 -10.52 -28.27 -5.86
C ILE A 165 -11.77 -29.07 -6.20
N GLU A 166 -11.95 -30.20 -5.53
CA GLU A 166 -13.06 -31.12 -5.80
C GLU A 166 -13.87 -31.37 -4.51
N ASN A 167 -15.17 -31.07 -4.57
CA ASN A 167 -16.15 -31.36 -3.51
C ASN A 167 -15.70 -30.87 -2.13
N SER A 168 -15.17 -29.65 -2.05
CA SER A 168 -14.70 -29.05 -0.81
C SER A 168 -15.89 -28.52 0.00
N ASP A 169 -16.22 -29.15 1.13
CA ASP A 169 -17.31 -28.74 2.02
C ASP A 169 -17.09 -27.35 2.60
N LEU A 170 -18.15 -26.54 2.67
CA LEU A 170 -18.10 -25.19 3.20
C LEU A 170 -18.36 -25.14 4.70
N VAL A 171 -17.58 -24.31 5.41
CA VAL A 171 -17.80 -23.98 6.82
C VAL A 171 -17.66 -22.48 7.04
N PHE A 172 -18.64 -21.87 7.74
CA PHE A 172 -18.57 -20.47 8.15
C PHE A 172 -17.79 -20.36 9.45
N VAL A 173 -16.70 -19.60 9.44
CA VAL A 173 -15.75 -19.45 10.56
C VAL A 173 -15.77 -18.03 11.14
N GLY A 174 -16.91 -17.33 11.07
CA GLY A 174 -17.01 -15.98 11.59
C GLY A 174 -16.04 -15.04 10.88
N TYR A 175 -15.09 -14.48 11.61
CA TYR A 175 -14.03 -13.63 11.05
C TYR A 175 -12.76 -14.40 10.66
N GLY A 176 -12.65 -15.69 10.99
CA GLY A 176 -11.47 -16.52 10.71
C GLY A 176 -10.22 -16.04 11.46
N ILE A 177 -10.37 -15.62 12.71
CA ILE A 177 -9.31 -15.02 13.53
C ILE A 177 -8.80 -15.99 14.59
N VAL A 178 -7.47 -16.01 14.79
CA VAL A 178 -6.79 -16.59 15.93
C VAL A 178 -5.94 -15.50 16.59
N ALA A 179 -6.44 -14.92 17.68
CA ALA A 179 -5.83 -13.82 18.41
C ALA A 179 -5.77 -14.14 19.91
N PRO A 180 -4.69 -14.82 20.37
CA PRO A 180 -4.56 -15.28 21.76
C PRO A 180 -4.60 -14.16 22.79
N GLU A 181 -4.12 -12.96 22.47
CA GLU A 181 -4.11 -11.77 23.33
C GLU A 181 -5.52 -11.24 23.63
N TYR A 182 -6.48 -11.48 22.70
CA TYR A 182 -7.90 -11.21 22.91
C TYR A 182 -8.67 -12.44 23.42
N GLY A 183 -7.99 -13.60 23.59
CA GLY A 183 -8.65 -14.88 23.89
C GLY A 183 -9.61 -15.34 22.79
N TRP A 184 -9.32 -14.97 21.53
CA TRP A 184 -10.16 -15.23 20.37
C TRP A 184 -9.61 -16.33 19.48
N ASN A 185 -10.46 -17.30 19.11
CA ASN A 185 -10.10 -18.37 18.18
C ASN A 185 -11.33 -18.90 17.44
N ASP A 186 -11.53 -18.45 16.22
CA ASP A 186 -12.65 -18.84 15.34
C ASP A 186 -12.50 -20.26 14.76
N TYR A 187 -11.36 -20.91 14.99
CA TYR A 187 -11.08 -22.29 14.54
C TYR A 187 -11.07 -23.29 15.71
N GLU A 188 -11.46 -22.88 16.91
CA GLU A 188 -11.34 -23.75 18.08
C GLU A 188 -12.15 -25.05 17.92
N GLY A 189 -11.43 -26.18 17.96
CA GLY A 189 -12.03 -27.54 17.84
C GLY A 189 -12.46 -27.90 16.42
N LEU A 190 -12.19 -27.10 15.40
CA LEU A 190 -12.51 -27.34 14.00
C LEU A 190 -11.30 -27.88 13.23
N ASP A 191 -11.51 -28.94 12.44
CA ASP A 191 -10.57 -29.39 11.42
C ASP A 191 -11.04 -28.89 10.04
N VAL A 192 -10.20 -28.06 9.39
CA VAL A 192 -10.50 -27.47 8.09
C VAL A 192 -9.66 -28.04 6.94
N GLU A 193 -8.87 -29.09 7.19
CA GLU A 193 -8.08 -29.74 6.15
C GLU A 193 -8.97 -30.21 4.99
N GLY A 194 -8.67 -29.75 3.77
CA GLY A 194 -9.45 -30.05 2.57
C GLY A 194 -10.81 -29.34 2.46
N ARG A 195 -11.10 -28.38 3.34
CA ARG A 195 -12.37 -27.66 3.39
C ARG A 195 -12.23 -26.23 2.88
N THR A 196 -13.34 -25.67 2.44
CA THR A 196 -13.47 -24.26 2.10
C THR A 196 -14.02 -23.47 3.28
N VAL A 197 -13.23 -22.51 3.78
CA VAL A 197 -13.70 -21.62 4.86
C VAL A 197 -14.35 -20.38 4.28
N VAL A 198 -15.50 -20.00 4.83
CA VAL A 198 -16.27 -18.79 4.49
C VAL A 198 -16.19 -17.84 5.68
N MET A 199 -15.83 -16.57 5.45
CA MET A 199 -15.59 -15.64 6.53
C MET A 199 -15.96 -14.20 6.19
N LEU A 200 -16.14 -13.40 7.23
CA LEU A 200 -16.38 -11.97 7.15
C LEU A 200 -15.06 -11.20 6.97
N ILE A 201 -15.13 -10.09 6.25
CA ILE A 201 -14.05 -9.10 6.19
C ILE A 201 -14.02 -8.27 7.49
N ASN A 202 -12.89 -7.64 7.82
CA ASN A 202 -12.63 -6.87 9.04
C ASN A 202 -12.53 -7.76 10.28
N ASP A 203 -12.72 -7.21 11.48
CA ASP A 203 -12.66 -7.88 12.76
C ASP A 203 -13.87 -7.52 13.66
N PRO A 204 -14.09 -8.23 14.78
CA PRO A 204 -15.24 -8.00 15.66
C PRO A 204 -15.28 -6.61 16.30
N GLY A 205 -14.14 -5.92 16.41
CA GLY A 205 -14.05 -4.57 16.95
C GLY A 205 -14.81 -3.57 16.12
N PHE A 206 -14.69 -3.64 14.79
CA PHE A 206 -15.40 -2.77 13.87
C PHE A 206 -16.92 -2.81 14.08
N ALA A 207 -17.49 -4.01 14.23
CA ALA A 207 -18.93 -4.17 14.42
C ALA A 207 -19.41 -3.70 15.80
N SER A 208 -18.60 -3.91 16.86
CA SER A 208 -18.95 -3.56 18.23
C SER A 208 -18.67 -2.11 18.59
N GLY A 209 -17.64 -1.50 17.99
CA GLY A 209 -17.09 -0.19 18.37
C GLY A 209 -16.50 -0.18 19.78
N ASP A 210 -16.32 -1.33 20.42
CA ASP A 210 -15.75 -1.44 21.78
C ASP A 210 -14.22 -1.32 21.70
N PRO A 211 -13.62 -0.26 22.27
CA PRO A 211 -12.18 -0.06 22.19
C PRO A 211 -11.35 -1.14 22.90
N ASP A 212 -11.95 -1.91 23.80
CA ASP A 212 -11.28 -3.04 24.49
C ASP A 212 -11.33 -4.34 23.64
N LEU A 213 -12.05 -4.33 22.51
CA LEU A 213 -12.15 -5.46 21.59
C LEU A 213 -11.58 -5.07 20.23
N PHE A 214 -10.43 -5.63 19.83
CA PHE A 214 -9.76 -5.36 18.54
C PHE A 214 -9.64 -3.86 18.22
N ASN A 215 -9.32 -3.03 19.22
CA ASN A 215 -9.20 -1.58 19.10
C ASN A 215 -10.45 -0.84 18.58
N GLY A 216 -11.63 -1.42 18.74
CA GLY A 216 -12.90 -0.81 18.30
C GLY A 216 -12.97 -0.61 16.79
N ASN A 217 -13.28 0.61 16.34
CA ASN A 217 -13.40 0.89 14.91
C ASN A 217 -12.07 0.82 14.13
N ALA A 218 -10.92 0.98 14.82
CA ALA A 218 -9.63 0.90 14.17
C ALA A 218 -9.37 -0.54 13.71
N MET A 219 -9.19 -0.73 12.40
CA MET A 219 -8.87 -2.06 11.87
C MET A 219 -7.58 -2.57 12.50
N THR A 220 -7.58 -3.83 12.96
CA THR A 220 -6.36 -4.54 13.35
C THR A 220 -5.77 -5.35 12.19
N TYR A 221 -4.58 -5.95 12.38
CA TYR A 221 -4.03 -6.90 11.40
C TYR A 221 -5.00 -8.04 11.10
N TYR A 222 -5.74 -8.50 12.10
CA TYR A 222 -6.74 -9.56 11.97
C TYR A 222 -7.90 -9.19 11.04
N GLY A 223 -8.21 -7.90 10.89
CA GLY A 223 -9.23 -7.38 9.98
C GLY A 223 -8.83 -7.38 8.52
N ARG A 224 -7.54 -7.46 8.21
CA ARG A 224 -7.04 -7.43 6.83
C ARG A 224 -7.38 -8.70 6.05
N TRP A 225 -7.77 -8.52 4.78
CA TRP A 225 -8.08 -9.65 3.89
C TRP A 225 -6.86 -10.58 3.66
N THR A 226 -5.65 -10.03 3.67
CA THR A 226 -4.41 -10.80 3.57
C THR A 226 -4.25 -11.76 4.74
N TYR A 227 -4.51 -11.29 5.97
CA TYR A 227 -4.50 -12.14 7.16
C TYR A 227 -5.47 -13.32 7.03
N LYS A 228 -6.67 -13.09 6.46
CA LYS A 228 -7.70 -14.12 6.30
C LYS A 228 -7.17 -15.33 5.51
N TYR A 229 -6.49 -15.06 4.40
CA TYR A 229 -5.87 -16.12 3.60
C TYR A 229 -4.67 -16.76 4.29
N GLU A 230 -3.82 -15.94 4.94
CA GLU A 230 -2.66 -16.43 5.69
C GLU A 230 -3.09 -17.37 6.82
N GLU A 231 -4.10 -16.99 7.61
CA GLU A 231 -4.56 -17.80 8.73
C GLU A 231 -5.25 -19.09 8.26
N ALA A 232 -6.13 -19.00 7.27
CA ALA A 232 -6.77 -20.17 6.69
C ALA A 232 -5.74 -21.19 6.15
N ALA A 233 -4.67 -20.69 5.51
CA ALA A 233 -3.56 -21.53 5.05
C ALA A 233 -2.80 -22.19 6.24
N ARG A 234 -2.56 -21.45 7.33
CA ARG A 234 -1.96 -22.00 8.56
C ARG A 234 -2.83 -23.07 9.21
N GLN A 235 -4.15 -22.94 9.11
CA GLN A 235 -5.12 -23.92 9.61
C GLN A 235 -5.31 -25.12 8.66
N GLY A 236 -4.77 -25.06 7.43
CA GLY A 236 -4.82 -26.16 6.46
C GLY A 236 -6.06 -26.16 5.56
N ALA A 237 -6.79 -25.05 5.48
CA ALA A 237 -7.93 -24.93 4.57
C ALA A 237 -7.52 -25.08 3.10
N GLU A 238 -8.37 -25.71 2.28
CA GLU A 238 -8.13 -25.85 0.84
C GLU A 238 -8.48 -24.58 0.09
N ALA A 239 -9.55 -23.88 0.46
CA ALA A 239 -9.96 -22.63 -0.16
C ALA A 239 -10.56 -21.66 0.87
N VAL A 240 -10.61 -20.39 0.48
CA VAL A 240 -11.19 -19.31 1.30
C VAL A 240 -12.16 -18.50 0.44
N ILE A 241 -13.31 -18.17 1.03
CA ILE A 241 -14.28 -17.22 0.49
C ILE A 241 -14.48 -16.10 1.50
N ILE A 242 -14.02 -14.89 1.18
CA ILE A 242 -14.31 -13.70 1.99
C ILE A 242 -15.64 -13.09 1.52
N ILE A 243 -16.56 -12.83 2.44
CA ILE A 243 -17.81 -12.13 2.16
C ILE A 243 -17.52 -10.64 2.14
N HIS A 244 -17.79 -9.98 1.00
CA HIS A 244 -17.58 -8.54 0.85
C HIS A 244 -18.70 -7.76 1.53
N GLU A 245 -18.31 -6.80 2.36
CA GLU A 245 -19.15 -5.73 2.90
C GLU A 245 -18.47 -4.39 2.70
N THR A 246 -19.14 -3.44 2.05
CA THR A 246 -18.55 -2.17 1.64
C THR A 246 -18.05 -1.33 2.82
N GLU A 247 -18.84 -1.24 3.89
CA GLU A 247 -18.47 -0.45 5.07
C GLU A 247 -17.29 -1.10 5.82
N ALA A 248 -17.36 -2.40 6.04
CA ALA A 248 -16.31 -3.14 6.74
C ALA A 248 -15.01 -3.25 5.91
N ALA A 249 -15.09 -3.37 4.60
CA ALA A 249 -13.93 -3.36 3.71
C ALA A 249 -13.32 -1.97 3.51
N SER A 250 -14.08 -0.90 3.73
CA SER A 250 -13.77 0.51 3.43
C SER A 250 -13.69 0.83 1.92
N TYR A 251 -14.18 -0.08 1.07
CA TYR A 251 -14.25 0.10 -0.40
C TYR A 251 -15.36 -0.75 -1.00
N GLY A 252 -15.85 -0.34 -2.18
CA GLY A 252 -16.92 -1.05 -2.89
C GLY A 252 -16.41 -2.28 -3.64
N TRP A 253 -17.36 -3.11 -4.12
CA TRP A 253 -17.06 -4.31 -4.92
C TRP A 253 -16.24 -4.02 -6.19
N ASN A 254 -16.39 -2.84 -6.78
CA ASN A 254 -15.61 -2.43 -7.95
C ASN A 254 -14.10 -2.41 -7.69
N VAL A 255 -13.67 -2.10 -6.47
CA VAL A 255 -12.24 -2.17 -6.08
C VAL A 255 -11.79 -3.63 -6.04
N VAL A 256 -12.58 -4.52 -5.42
CA VAL A 256 -12.26 -5.96 -5.39
C VAL A 256 -12.19 -6.52 -6.81
N SER A 257 -13.23 -6.32 -7.63
CA SER A 257 -13.24 -6.86 -8.99
C SER A 257 -12.14 -6.29 -9.89
N GLY A 258 -11.79 -5.01 -9.72
CA GLY A 258 -10.68 -4.38 -10.43
C GLY A 258 -9.33 -4.96 -10.04
N SER A 259 -9.06 -5.07 -8.73
CA SER A 259 -7.78 -5.59 -8.21
C SER A 259 -7.54 -7.07 -8.54
N TRP A 260 -8.61 -7.87 -8.68
CA TRP A 260 -8.52 -9.30 -9.02
C TRP A 260 -8.58 -9.58 -10.52
N SER A 261 -8.65 -8.53 -11.35
CA SER A 261 -8.58 -8.66 -12.80
C SER A 261 -7.13 -8.55 -13.30
N GLY A 262 -6.79 -9.29 -14.36
CA GLY A 262 -5.47 -9.23 -14.98
C GLY A 262 -4.38 -10.00 -14.22
N PRO A 263 -3.09 -9.75 -14.58
CA PRO A 263 -1.94 -10.37 -13.94
C PRO A 263 -1.82 -9.97 -12.45
N GLN A 264 -1.36 -10.91 -11.63
CA GLN A 264 -1.10 -10.72 -10.20
C GLN A 264 0.37 -11.03 -9.91
N PHE A 265 1.04 -10.20 -9.13
CA PHE A 265 2.40 -10.44 -8.70
C PHE A 265 2.46 -11.14 -7.35
N ASP A 266 3.46 -11.98 -7.15
CA ASP A 266 3.86 -12.54 -5.86
C ASP A 266 5.37 -12.77 -5.82
N LEU A 267 5.90 -13.07 -4.63
CA LEU A 267 7.29 -13.50 -4.45
C LEU A 267 7.48 -14.94 -4.91
N GLN A 268 8.63 -15.22 -5.53
CA GLN A 268 9.11 -16.59 -5.68
C GLN A 268 9.57 -17.08 -4.30
N ARG A 269 8.71 -17.83 -3.62
CA ARG A 269 9.01 -18.31 -2.26
C ARG A 269 9.94 -19.51 -2.26
N PRO A 270 10.82 -19.65 -1.26
CA PRO A 270 11.68 -20.83 -1.11
C PRO A 270 10.86 -22.11 -0.98
N GLU A 271 11.42 -23.23 -1.45
CA GLU A 271 10.83 -24.56 -1.23
C GLU A 271 10.67 -24.85 0.28
N GLY A 272 9.48 -25.30 0.68
CA GLY A 272 9.16 -25.55 2.09
C GLY A 272 8.55 -24.37 2.83
N SER A 273 8.27 -23.24 2.16
CA SER A 273 7.43 -22.18 2.72
C SER A 273 6.01 -22.69 3.03
N THR A 274 5.30 -22.00 3.94
CA THR A 274 3.88 -22.30 4.20
C THR A 274 3.12 -22.29 2.88
N PRO A 275 2.41 -23.38 2.53
CA PRO A 275 1.66 -23.42 1.29
C PRO A 275 0.51 -22.42 1.34
N PHE A 276 0.17 -21.83 0.19
CA PHE A 276 -1.05 -21.06 0.03
C PHE A 276 -2.26 -21.99 -0.04
N VAL A 277 -3.43 -21.47 0.28
CA VAL A 277 -4.69 -22.14 -0.05
C VAL A 277 -4.80 -22.36 -1.56
N GLY A 278 -5.59 -23.35 -2.00
CA GLY A 278 -5.78 -23.65 -3.42
C GLY A 278 -6.49 -22.52 -4.16
N SER A 279 -7.49 -21.92 -3.52
CA SER A 279 -8.18 -20.74 -4.04
C SER A 279 -8.35 -19.67 -2.97
N GLU A 280 -7.95 -18.45 -3.31
CA GLU A 280 -8.29 -17.22 -2.62
C GLU A 280 -9.46 -16.59 -3.37
N SER A 281 -10.56 -16.26 -2.68
CA SER A 281 -11.75 -15.73 -3.35
C SER A 281 -12.55 -14.78 -2.48
N TRP A 282 -13.35 -13.93 -3.15
CA TRP A 282 -14.36 -13.08 -2.53
C TRP A 282 -15.70 -13.32 -3.19
N ILE A 283 -16.76 -13.17 -2.41
CA ILE A 283 -18.15 -13.23 -2.89
C ILE A 283 -18.90 -11.96 -2.46
N THR A 284 -19.80 -11.46 -3.30
CA THR A 284 -20.65 -10.33 -2.92
C THR A 284 -21.59 -10.71 -1.76
N ASN A 285 -21.95 -9.72 -0.92
CA ASN A 285 -22.86 -9.94 0.20
C ASN A 285 -24.21 -10.55 -0.24
N ASP A 286 -24.76 -10.08 -1.36
CA ASP A 286 -26.03 -10.58 -1.89
C ASP A 286 -25.95 -12.09 -2.23
N ARG A 287 -24.86 -12.54 -2.87
CA ARG A 287 -24.68 -13.95 -3.22
C ARG A 287 -24.38 -14.80 -1.98
N ALA A 288 -23.66 -14.26 -0.99
CA ALA A 288 -23.49 -14.93 0.29
C ALA A 288 -24.84 -15.14 0.99
N ARG A 289 -25.71 -14.13 1.04
CA ARG A 289 -27.06 -14.26 1.59
C ARG A 289 -27.90 -15.32 0.89
N GLU A 290 -27.80 -15.42 -0.44
CA GLU A 290 -28.46 -16.49 -1.20
C GLU A 290 -27.93 -17.88 -0.81
N LEU A 291 -26.60 -18.03 -0.65
CA LEU A 291 -25.97 -19.28 -0.20
C LEU A 291 -26.54 -19.75 1.15
N PHE A 292 -26.51 -18.86 2.15
CA PHE A 292 -26.99 -19.20 3.50
C PHE A 292 -28.49 -19.47 3.51
N ALA A 293 -29.29 -18.67 2.82
CA ALA A 293 -30.74 -18.89 2.72
C ALA A 293 -31.11 -20.24 2.05
N ALA A 294 -30.40 -20.60 0.97
CA ALA A 294 -30.64 -21.85 0.25
C ALA A 294 -30.25 -23.09 1.06
N THR A 295 -29.32 -22.95 2.02
CA THR A 295 -28.91 -24.02 2.95
C THR A 295 -29.74 -24.03 4.25
N GLY A 296 -30.69 -23.08 4.40
CA GLY A 296 -31.57 -22.97 5.56
C GLY A 296 -30.96 -22.31 6.78
N LEU A 297 -29.83 -21.62 6.62
CA LEU A 297 -29.15 -20.85 7.65
C LEU A 297 -29.63 -19.40 7.65
N ASP A 298 -29.71 -18.80 8.84
CA ASP A 298 -30.01 -17.37 9.03
C ASP A 298 -28.69 -16.59 9.06
N PHE A 299 -28.35 -15.95 7.93
CA PHE A 299 -27.09 -15.24 7.77
C PHE A 299 -26.94 -14.10 8.78
N ASP A 300 -28.00 -13.27 8.97
CA ASP A 300 -27.93 -12.16 9.89
C ASP A 300 -27.71 -12.60 11.34
N ALA A 301 -28.34 -13.72 11.74
CA ALA A 301 -28.12 -14.31 13.05
C ALA A 301 -26.68 -14.86 13.22
N LEU A 302 -26.09 -15.39 12.17
CA LEU A 302 -24.70 -15.89 12.20
C LEU A 302 -23.69 -14.75 12.27
N VAL A 303 -23.92 -13.67 11.52
CA VAL A 303 -23.10 -12.45 11.58
C VAL A 303 -23.13 -11.86 12.99
N GLU A 304 -24.33 -11.71 13.58
CA GLU A 304 -24.47 -11.21 14.96
C GLU A 304 -23.78 -12.12 15.99
N ALA A 305 -23.84 -13.45 15.79
CA ALA A 305 -23.13 -14.39 16.66
C ALA A 305 -21.60 -14.28 16.51
N ALA A 306 -21.10 -14.05 15.29
CA ALA A 306 -19.68 -13.89 15.00
C ALA A 306 -19.05 -12.63 15.62
N HIS A 307 -19.86 -11.64 16.01
CA HIS A 307 -19.40 -10.45 16.74
C HIS A 307 -19.09 -10.74 18.22
N GLN A 308 -19.43 -11.93 18.73
CA GLN A 308 -19.34 -12.24 20.16
C GLN A 308 -18.17 -13.19 20.45
N PRO A 309 -17.45 -13.00 21.58
CA PRO A 309 -16.46 -13.97 22.04
C PRO A 309 -17.08 -15.36 22.20
N GLY A 310 -16.35 -16.40 21.75
CA GLY A 310 -16.80 -17.79 21.85
C GLY A 310 -17.77 -18.19 20.74
N PHE A 311 -17.76 -17.50 19.61
CA PHE A 311 -18.43 -17.97 18.40
C PHE A 311 -17.97 -19.39 18.05
N GLU A 312 -18.90 -20.26 17.70
CA GLU A 312 -18.60 -21.62 17.23
C GLU A 312 -18.81 -21.69 15.71
N PRO A 313 -17.83 -22.25 14.95
CA PRO A 313 -17.96 -22.42 13.49
C PRO A 313 -19.21 -23.20 13.11
N VAL A 314 -19.79 -22.85 11.96
CA VAL A 314 -21.05 -23.45 11.49
C VAL A 314 -20.87 -24.09 10.13
N GLU A 315 -21.14 -25.40 10.04
CA GLU A 315 -21.24 -26.12 8.77
C GLU A 315 -22.28 -25.48 7.85
N ILE A 316 -21.98 -25.34 6.54
CA ILE A 316 -22.95 -24.90 5.53
C ILE A 316 -23.49 -26.14 4.82
N PRO A 317 -24.66 -26.68 5.21
CA PRO A 317 -25.08 -28.03 4.84
C PRO A 317 -25.28 -28.20 3.34
N GLY A 318 -24.63 -29.21 2.75
CA GLY A 318 -24.77 -29.58 1.34
C GLY A 318 -24.18 -28.56 0.37
N ALA A 319 -23.40 -27.59 0.86
CA ALA A 319 -22.68 -26.66 0.02
C ALA A 319 -21.24 -27.15 -0.20
N GLU A 320 -20.81 -27.18 -1.45
CA GLU A 320 -19.48 -27.63 -1.89
C GLU A 320 -18.89 -26.67 -2.90
N VAL A 321 -17.56 -26.43 -2.84
CA VAL A 321 -16.79 -25.74 -3.88
C VAL A 321 -16.16 -26.76 -4.82
N ASN A 322 -16.29 -26.51 -6.11
CA ASN A 322 -15.51 -27.15 -7.14
C ASN A 322 -14.83 -26.07 -7.99
N ALA A 323 -13.52 -26.12 -8.13
CA ALA A 323 -12.78 -25.14 -8.91
C ALA A 323 -11.67 -25.78 -9.73
N THR A 324 -11.43 -25.23 -10.92
CA THR A 324 -10.25 -25.49 -11.75
C THR A 324 -9.63 -24.14 -12.08
N LEU A 325 -8.46 -23.85 -11.53
CA LEU A 325 -7.76 -22.60 -11.74
C LEU A 325 -6.56 -22.87 -12.65
N VAL A 326 -6.61 -22.36 -13.87
CA VAL A 326 -5.54 -22.49 -14.86
C VAL A 326 -4.78 -21.17 -14.90
N THR A 327 -3.47 -21.21 -14.60
CA THR A 327 -2.62 -20.02 -14.55
C THR A 327 -1.41 -20.16 -15.47
N SER A 328 -0.99 -19.05 -16.06
CA SER A 328 0.33 -18.91 -16.68
C SER A 328 1.22 -18.08 -15.78
N HIS A 329 2.52 -18.42 -15.73
CA HIS A 329 3.48 -17.77 -14.84
C HIS A 329 4.64 -17.19 -15.66
N GLU A 330 5.02 -15.95 -15.34
CA GLU A 330 6.25 -15.33 -15.80
C GLU A 330 7.14 -15.03 -14.57
N PHE A 331 8.40 -15.46 -14.65
CA PHE A 331 9.36 -15.24 -13.56
C PHE A 331 10.20 -14.02 -13.87
N LEU A 332 10.19 -13.06 -12.94
CA LEU A 332 10.78 -11.75 -13.09
C LEU A 332 11.68 -11.42 -11.91
N ASP A 333 12.55 -10.46 -12.07
CA ASP A 333 13.40 -9.94 -11.01
C ASP A 333 13.22 -8.43 -10.90
N SER A 334 12.85 -7.97 -9.70
CA SER A 334 12.98 -6.58 -9.30
C SER A 334 14.05 -6.45 -8.22
N ARG A 335 14.16 -5.29 -7.57
CA ARG A 335 15.19 -5.05 -6.57
C ARG A 335 14.83 -3.95 -5.58
N ASN A 336 15.11 -4.18 -4.31
CA ASN A 336 15.21 -3.11 -3.33
C ASN A 336 16.57 -2.41 -3.49
N VAL A 337 16.62 -1.12 -3.16
CA VAL A 337 17.85 -0.32 -3.18
C VAL A 337 18.19 0.05 -1.74
N ALA A 338 19.41 -0.25 -1.29
CA ALA A 338 19.82 0.01 0.08
C ALA A 338 21.16 0.73 0.18
N GLY A 339 21.18 1.77 1.03
CA GLY A 339 22.39 2.52 1.40
C GLY A 339 22.57 2.61 2.90
N ILE A 340 23.80 2.64 3.38
CA ILE A 340 24.13 2.69 4.81
C ILE A 340 25.01 3.91 5.11
N VAL A 341 24.64 4.64 6.16
CA VAL A 341 25.53 5.56 6.89
C VAL A 341 26.05 4.84 8.12
N ARG A 342 27.35 4.58 8.18
CA ARG A 342 27.95 3.85 9.30
C ARG A 342 27.98 4.67 10.57
N GLY A 343 27.52 4.05 11.65
CA GLY A 343 27.57 4.63 12.99
C GLY A 343 29.00 4.79 13.51
N THR A 344 29.22 5.86 14.27
CA THR A 344 30.55 6.23 14.78
C THR A 344 30.97 5.43 16.03
N GLU A 345 29.98 4.92 16.81
CA GLU A 345 30.24 4.22 18.08
C GLU A 345 29.58 2.83 18.14
N ARG A 346 28.39 2.68 17.53
CA ARG A 346 27.59 1.44 17.53
C ARG A 346 27.22 1.04 16.09
N PRO A 347 28.20 0.70 15.24
CA PRO A 347 27.98 0.48 13.81
C PRO A 347 27.13 -0.76 13.47
N ASP A 348 26.92 -1.66 14.43
CA ASP A 348 26.13 -2.89 14.27
C ASP A 348 24.68 -2.73 14.80
N GLU A 349 24.28 -1.54 15.24
CA GLU A 349 22.91 -1.19 15.60
C GLU A 349 22.36 -0.23 14.55
N TYR A 350 21.11 -0.45 14.09
CA TYR A 350 20.56 0.25 12.94
C TYR A 350 19.24 0.94 13.23
N VAL A 351 19.11 2.17 12.74
CA VAL A 351 17.82 2.84 12.52
C VAL A 351 17.48 2.73 11.03
N LEU A 352 16.29 2.27 10.71
CA LEU A 352 15.87 2.00 9.34
C LEU A 352 14.91 3.08 8.82
N TYR A 353 15.11 3.52 7.58
CA TYR A 353 14.16 4.33 6.82
C TYR A 353 13.71 3.57 5.59
N MET A 354 12.42 3.59 5.31
CA MET A 354 11.81 2.86 4.22
C MET A 354 10.82 3.74 3.44
N ALA A 355 10.81 3.57 2.13
CA ALA A 355 9.81 4.10 1.21
C ALA A 355 9.80 3.22 -0.04
N HIS A 356 8.68 3.08 -0.74
CA HIS A 356 8.69 2.37 -2.01
C HIS A 356 9.05 3.31 -3.17
N TRP A 357 9.77 2.78 -4.15
CA TRP A 357 10.21 3.52 -5.32
C TRP A 357 9.40 3.21 -6.57
N ASP A 358 8.67 2.10 -6.59
CA ASP A 358 7.85 1.68 -7.72
C ASP A 358 6.54 2.43 -7.78
N HIS A 359 5.89 2.37 -8.96
CA HIS A 359 4.51 2.75 -9.16
C HIS A 359 3.91 1.89 -10.27
N ILE A 360 2.73 2.23 -10.75
CA ILE A 360 1.87 1.40 -11.60
C ILE A 360 2.46 1.17 -13.01
N GLY A 361 3.34 2.06 -13.50
CA GLY A 361 3.94 1.95 -14.82
C GLY A 361 3.10 2.60 -15.91
N THR A 362 2.96 1.91 -17.05
CA THR A 362 2.21 2.41 -18.20
C THR A 362 1.05 1.50 -18.54
N ARG A 363 -0.05 2.07 -19.02
CA ARG A 363 -1.20 1.32 -19.53
C ARG A 363 -1.31 1.47 -21.05
N LEU A 364 -1.94 0.49 -21.69
CA LEU A 364 -2.23 0.56 -23.12
C LEU A 364 -3.50 1.37 -23.33
N SER A 365 -3.47 2.32 -24.28
CA SER A 365 -4.64 3.03 -24.76
C SER A 365 -4.69 3.02 -26.29
N ASP A 366 -5.89 3.02 -26.84
CA ASP A 366 -6.13 3.22 -28.29
C ASP A 366 -6.25 4.72 -28.64
N ASP A 367 -6.36 5.60 -27.65
CA ASP A 367 -6.41 7.06 -27.82
C ASP A 367 -4.99 7.62 -27.70
N PRO A 368 -4.41 8.20 -28.76
CA PRO A 368 -3.06 8.75 -28.71
C PRO A 368 -2.95 10.06 -27.92
N GLU A 369 -4.07 10.65 -27.50
CA GLU A 369 -4.10 11.87 -26.66
C GLU A 369 -4.30 11.55 -25.17
N GLU A 370 -4.55 10.26 -24.84
CA GLU A 370 -4.68 9.83 -23.46
C GLU A 370 -3.31 9.68 -22.81
N ASP A 371 -3.14 10.25 -21.63
CA ASP A 371 -1.96 10.00 -20.81
C ASP A 371 -2.01 8.56 -20.27
N VAL A 372 -0.97 7.82 -20.55
CA VAL A 372 -0.86 6.39 -20.20
C VAL A 372 0.25 6.10 -19.21
N ILE A 373 1.00 7.12 -18.78
CA ILE A 373 2.09 7.00 -17.82
C ILE A 373 1.56 7.37 -16.43
N TYR A 374 1.72 6.49 -15.49
CA TYR A 374 1.35 6.68 -14.09
C TYR A 374 2.58 7.13 -13.34
N ASN A 375 2.80 8.46 -13.29
CA ASN A 375 4.05 9.05 -12.83
C ASN A 375 4.27 8.93 -11.31
N GLY A 376 3.20 8.80 -10.51
CA GLY A 376 3.28 8.56 -9.06
C GLY A 376 4.14 9.61 -8.34
N ALA A 377 3.82 10.90 -8.54
CA ALA A 377 4.62 11.98 -7.98
C ALA A 377 4.43 12.10 -6.47
N VAL A 378 3.20 11.99 -5.98
CA VAL A 378 2.90 11.90 -4.54
C VAL A 378 3.13 10.46 -4.08
N ASP A 379 2.62 9.49 -4.82
CA ASP A 379 2.70 8.06 -4.54
C ASP A 379 3.72 7.36 -5.45
N ASN A 380 4.98 7.13 -5.04
CA ASN A 380 5.60 7.59 -3.79
C ASN A 380 6.96 8.24 -4.09
N ALA A 381 7.03 9.11 -5.12
CA ALA A 381 8.27 9.86 -5.36
C ALA A 381 8.56 10.82 -4.17
N THR A 382 7.54 11.30 -3.44
CA THR A 382 7.71 12.15 -2.25
C THR A 382 8.44 11.40 -1.12
N GLY A 383 7.99 10.20 -0.76
CA GLY A 383 8.61 9.40 0.29
C GLY A 383 10.02 8.94 -0.08
N THR A 384 10.21 8.42 -1.30
CA THR A 384 11.53 8.02 -1.79
C THR A 384 12.52 9.19 -1.82
N SER A 385 12.09 10.37 -2.29
CA SER A 385 12.92 11.58 -2.27
C SER A 385 13.28 12.01 -0.84
N SER A 386 12.33 11.90 0.09
CA SER A 386 12.53 12.27 1.49
C SER A 386 13.55 11.36 2.18
N ILE A 387 13.52 10.04 1.96
CA ILE A 387 14.53 9.14 2.54
C ILE A 387 15.94 9.37 1.94
N LEU A 388 16.03 9.82 0.67
CA LEU A 388 17.31 10.20 0.05
C LEU A 388 17.88 11.47 0.70
N GLU A 389 17.06 12.50 0.93
CA GLU A 389 17.46 13.73 1.65
C GLU A 389 17.93 13.41 3.07
N ILE A 390 17.17 12.59 3.80
CA ILE A 390 17.51 12.15 5.16
C ILE A 390 18.83 11.38 5.16
N GLY A 391 19.02 10.47 4.21
CA GLY A 391 20.26 9.72 4.04
C GLY A 391 21.47 10.64 3.82
N GLN A 392 21.33 11.66 2.98
CA GLN A 392 22.38 12.66 2.73
C GLN A 392 22.70 13.50 3.97
N ALA A 393 21.66 13.90 4.73
CA ALA A 393 21.85 14.63 5.99
C ALA A 393 22.64 13.80 7.02
N PHE A 394 22.33 12.51 7.15
CA PHE A 394 23.09 11.59 8.01
C PHE A 394 24.50 11.33 7.50
N ALA A 395 24.72 11.21 6.18
CA ALA A 395 26.06 11.03 5.63
C ALA A 395 26.99 12.23 5.95
N ALA A 396 26.41 13.44 5.96
CA ALA A 396 27.14 14.64 6.35
C ALA A 396 27.41 14.72 7.88
N ASN A 397 26.55 14.13 8.70
CA ASN A 397 26.64 14.12 10.17
C ASN A 397 26.35 12.71 10.71
N PRO A 398 27.30 11.76 10.59
CA PRO A 398 27.08 10.37 11.00
C PRO A 398 26.77 10.26 12.51
N PRO A 399 25.67 9.57 12.88
CA PRO A 399 25.28 9.40 14.29
C PRO A 399 26.08 8.27 14.96
N GLU A 400 25.77 7.95 16.23
CA GLU A 400 26.44 6.87 16.97
C GLU A 400 26.08 5.48 16.42
N ARG A 401 24.78 5.22 16.12
CA ARG A 401 24.28 4.02 15.44
C ARG A 401 24.32 4.19 13.94
N SER A 402 24.37 3.09 13.21
CA SER A 402 24.20 3.13 11.76
C SER A 402 22.76 3.48 11.35
N VAL A 403 22.62 4.12 10.20
CA VAL A 403 21.32 4.37 9.55
C VAL A 403 21.31 3.60 8.23
N ILE A 404 20.27 2.81 8.00
CA ILE A 404 20.03 2.14 6.73
C ILE A 404 18.83 2.77 6.03
N ILE A 405 19.02 3.16 4.78
CA ILE A 405 18.00 3.70 3.89
C ILE A 405 17.63 2.60 2.90
N VAL A 406 16.35 2.23 2.83
CA VAL A 406 15.86 1.16 1.95
C VAL A 406 14.72 1.67 1.11
N ALA A 407 14.94 1.82 -0.20
CA ALA A 407 13.88 2.06 -1.16
C ALA A 407 13.41 0.70 -1.70
N VAL A 408 12.18 0.30 -1.36
CA VAL A 408 11.63 -1.02 -1.70
C VAL A 408 10.87 -1.00 -3.01
N THR A 409 10.70 -2.18 -3.62
CA THR A 409 10.00 -2.39 -4.89
C THR A 409 8.68 -3.10 -4.67
N ALA A 410 7.78 -3.02 -5.66
CA ALA A 410 6.55 -3.80 -5.72
C ALA A 410 5.63 -3.63 -4.49
N GLU A 411 5.58 -2.42 -3.94
CA GLU A 411 4.60 -2.02 -2.93
C GLU A 411 3.20 -2.10 -3.51
N GLU A 412 3.00 -1.50 -4.68
CA GLU A 412 1.77 -1.44 -5.46
C GLU A 412 1.21 -2.83 -5.84
N SER A 413 2.08 -3.83 -5.78
CA SER A 413 1.74 -5.22 -6.08
C SER A 413 1.51 -6.06 -4.81
N GLY A 414 1.38 -5.42 -3.64
CA GLY A 414 1.10 -6.06 -2.36
C GLY A 414 2.30 -6.16 -1.42
N LEU A 415 3.09 -5.10 -1.30
CA LEU A 415 4.19 -4.94 -0.33
C LEU A 415 5.33 -5.96 -0.55
N LEU A 416 5.54 -6.43 -1.80
CA LEU A 416 6.39 -7.60 -2.04
C LEU A 416 7.87 -7.33 -1.75
N GLY A 417 8.35 -6.12 -2.00
CA GLY A 417 9.74 -5.75 -1.72
C GLY A 417 10.05 -5.70 -0.24
N SER A 418 9.17 -5.12 0.56
CA SER A 418 9.31 -5.09 2.02
C SER A 418 9.06 -6.47 2.65
N GLU A 419 8.14 -7.26 2.10
CA GLU A 419 7.95 -8.66 2.54
C GLU A 419 9.19 -9.51 2.27
N TYR A 420 9.83 -9.33 1.09
CA TYR A 420 11.08 -10.00 0.81
C TYR A 420 12.20 -9.55 1.76
N TYR A 421 12.33 -8.24 1.98
CA TYR A 421 13.27 -7.71 2.99
C TYR A 421 13.01 -8.30 4.38
N ALA A 422 11.74 -8.44 4.78
CA ALA A 422 11.36 -9.04 6.05
C ALA A 422 11.65 -10.54 6.15
N THR A 423 11.80 -11.22 5.02
CA THR A 423 12.14 -12.65 4.94
C THR A 423 13.65 -12.87 4.90
N ASP A 424 14.39 -12.01 4.19
CA ASP A 424 15.85 -12.07 4.01
C ASP A 424 16.47 -10.68 4.28
N PRO A 425 16.48 -10.21 5.56
CA PRO A 425 16.86 -8.86 5.89
C PRO A 425 18.34 -8.58 5.67
N LEU A 426 18.66 -7.42 5.07
CA LEU A 426 20.04 -6.97 4.83
C LEU A 426 20.81 -6.71 6.14
N VAL A 427 20.08 -6.37 7.21
CA VAL A 427 20.62 -6.24 8.57
C VAL A 427 19.73 -7.02 9.54
N PRO A 428 20.28 -7.71 10.56
CA PRO A 428 19.48 -8.51 11.49
C PRO A 428 18.43 -7.68 12.24
N PHE A 429 17.24 -8.21 12.43
CA PHE A 429 16.19 -7.52 13.19
C PHE A 429 16.53 -7.33 14.67
N SER A 430 17.32 -8.23 15.27
CA SER A 430 17.85 -8.05 16.63
C SER A 430 18.78 -6.84 16.74
N GLN A 431 19.37 -6.40 15.62
CA GLN A 431 20.22 -5.20 15.53
C GLN A 431 19.46 -3.98 15.02
N THR A 432 18.21 -4.12 14.54
CA THR A 432 17.37 -3.01 14.11
C THR A 432 16.63 -2.42 15.31
N VAL A 433 16.99 -1.19 15.67
CA VAL A 433 16.46 -0.49 16.84
C VAL A 433 15.00 -0.11 16.64
N GLY A 434 14.67 0.38 15.47
CA GLY A 434 13.33 0.73 15.00
C GLY A 434 13.41 1.28 13.59
N GLY A 435 12.25 1.54 12.97
CA GLY A 435 12.21 2.05 11.61
C GLY A 435 11.11 3.09 11.39
N LEU A 436 11.27 3.83 10.30
CA LEU A 436 10.37 4.87 9.84
C LEU A 436 9.95 4.56 8.40
N ASN A 437 8.67 4.66 8.13
CA ASN A 437 8.10 4.54 6.78
C ASN A 437 7.61 5.89 6.28
N MET A 438 7.83 6.17 5.01
CA MET A 438 7.42 7.40 4.34
C MET A 438 6.71 7.04 3.05
N ASP A 439 5.41 7.35 2.99
CA ASP A 439 4.55 6.91 1.90
C ASP A 439 3.42 7.91 1.67
N GLY A 440 3.29 8.41 0.43
CA GLY A 440 2.20 9.27 0.02
C GLY A 440 2.19 10.67 0.68
N MET A 441 3.34 11.26 0.99
CA MET A 441 3.46 12.55 1.67
C MET A 441 2.98 13.70 0.79
N LEU A 442 1.73 14.12 1.00
CA LEU A 442 1.08 15.15 0.16
C LEU A 442 1.64 16.56 0.45
N PRO A 443 2.08 17.35 -0.56
CA PRO A 443 2.64 18.70 -0.38
C PRO A 443 1.55 19.73 -0.10
N THR A 444 1.03 19.77 1.12
CA THR A 444 -0.09 20.63 1.56
C THR A 444 0.37 21.93 2.24
N GLY A 445 1.68 22.22 2.25
CA GLY A 445 2.28 23.30 3.02
C GLY A 445 2.44 22.98 4.51
N PRO A 446 2.97 23.94 5.32
CA PRO A 446 3.33 23.68 6.71
C PRO A 446 2.10 23.40 7.59
N THR A 447 2.19 22.36 8.43
CA THR A 447 1.14 21.98 9.38
C THR A 447 1.55 22.19 10.84
N SER A 448 0.56 22.35 11.72
CA SER A 448 0.78 22.49 13.17
C SER A 448 0.80 21.16 13.92
N ASP A 449 0.56 20.09 13.23
CA ASP A 449 0.58 18.71 13.72
C ASP A 449 1.28 17.79 12.72
N ILE A 450 1.49 16.55 13.11
CA ILE A 450 1.86 15.44 12.24
C ILE A 450 0.92 14.27 12.53
N VAL A 451 0.37 13.65 11.50
CA VAL A 451 -0.50 12.49 11.65
C VAL A 451 0.35 11.25 11.82
N VAL A 452 0.02 10.42 12.81
CA VAL A 452 0.63 9.10 13.01
C VAL A 452 -0.40 8.05 12.62
N ILE A 453 -0.08 7.30 11.57
CA ILE A 453 -0.89 6.17 11.13
C ILE A 453 -0.62 5.00 12.10
N GLY A 454 -1.69 4.45 12.70
CA GLY A 454 -1.54 3.46 13.78
C GLY A 454 -1.17 4.07 15.12
N TYR A 455 -1.64 5.29 15.42
CA TYR A 455 -1.38 6.02 16.65
C TYR A 455 -1.69 5.19 17.91
N GLY A 456 -0.76 5.16 18.86
CA GLY A 456 -0.84 4.36 20.08
C GLY A 456 -0.17 2.98 19.94
N ALA A 457 0.64 2.75 18.91
CA ALA A 457 1.27 1.46 18.65
C ALA A 457 2.62 1.27 19.35
N SER A 458 3.50 2.26 19.38
CA SER A 458 4.88 2.06 19.85
C SER A 458 5.49 3.26 20.57
N GLU A 459 6.54 2.99 21.37
CA GLU A 459 7.33 4.00 22.07
C GLU A 459 8.09 4.97 21.11
N LEU A 460 8.12 4.67 19.79
CA LEU A 460 8.63 5.61 18.78
C LEU A 460 7.81 6.89 18.73
N GLU A 461 6.54 6.84 19.11
CA GLU A 461 5.67 8.01 19.21
C GLU A 461 6.10 8.98 20.33
N ASP A 462 6.60 8.47 21.47
CA ASP A 462 7.13 9.31 22.54
C ASP A 462 8.37 10.09 22.06
N HIS A 463 9.22 9.43 21.25
CA HIS A 463 10.37 10.09 20.64
C HIS A 463 9.94 11.11 19.59
N LEU A 464 8.95 10.77 18.75
CA LEU A 464 8.41 11.69 17.72
C LEU A 464 7.75 12.91 18.39
N ALA A 465 6.98 12.72 19.45
CA ALA A 465 6.37 13.83 20.19
C ALA A 465 7.42 14.81 20.71
N ALA A 466 8.52 14.28 21.27
CA ALA A 466 9.60 15.10 21.81
C ALA A 466 10.33 15.93 20.73
N VAL A 467 10.47 15.42 19.50
CA VAL A 467 11.06 16.19 18.39
C VAL A 467 10.05 17.12 17.75
N ALA A 468 8.76 16.75 17.67
CA ALA A 468 7.69 17.58 17.15
C ALA A 468 7.54 18.90 17.96
N GLU A 469 7.71 18.84 19.29
CA GLU A 469 7.73 20.03 20.15
C GLU A 469 8.79 21.05 19.71
N THR A 470 9.93 20.63 19.17
CA THR A 470 11.00 21.53 18.69
C THR A 470 10.57 22.35 17.48
N GLN A 471 9.59 21.85 16.72
CA GLN A 471 8.96 22.53 15.59
C GLN A 471 7.62 23.20 15.98
N ASN A 472 7.24 23.22 17.26
CA ASN A 472 5.95 23.65 17.79
C ASN A 472 4.77 22.88 17.15
N ARG A 473 4.93 21.57 16.97
CA ARG A 473 3.93 20.65 16.42
C ARG A 473 3.50 19.64 17.47
N THR A 474 2.31 19.07 17.27
CA THR A 474 1.76 17.98 18.08
C THR A 474 1.53 16.75 17.24
N LEU A 475 1.40 15.58 17.85
CA LEU A 475 0.95 14.38 17.15
C LEU A 475 -0.57 14.37 17.07
N SER A 476 -1.10 13.89 15.95
CA SER A 476 -2.52 13.64 15.72
C SER A 476 -2.71 12.19 15.28
N PRO A 477 -3.76 11.52 15.75
CA PRO A 477 -4.10 10.17 15.26
C PRO A 477 -4.57 10.22 13.81
N ASP A 478 -4.52 9.06 13.14
CA ASP A 478 -5.16 8.83 11.84
C ASP A 478 -6.66 9.23 11.91
N PRO A 479 -7.13 10.10 11.01
CA PRO A 479 -8.54 10.49 10.99
C PRO A 479 -9.49 9.38 10.50
N ASN A 480 -8.97 8.33 9.85
CA ASN A 480 -9.75 7.22 9.27
C ASN A 480 -9.16 5.84 9.66
N PRO A 481 -9.05 5.52 10.96
CA PRO A 481 -8.36 4.32 11.42
C PRO A 481 -9.08 3.02 10.97
N GLU A 482 -10.38 3.10 10.66
CA GLU A 482 -11.18 1.99 10.11
C GLU A 482 -10.74 1.58 8.69
N ALA A 483 -10.09 2.48 7.95
CA ALA A 483 -9.54 2.16 6.64
C ALA A 483 -8.31 1.24 6.72
N GLY A 484 -7.68 1.11 7.90
CA GLY A 484 -6.56 0.22 8.14
C GLY A 484 -5.29 0.59 7.37
N TYR A 485 -5.03 1.89 7.16
CA TYR A 485 -3.84 2.36 6.44
C TYR A 485 -2.53 1.86 7.06
N PHE A 486 -2.50 1.65 8.38
CA PHE A 486 -1.34 1.06 9.05
C PHE A 486 -0.93 -0.31 8.49
N TYR A 487 -1.85 -1.06 7.89
CA TYR A 487 -1.61 -2.39 7.34
C TYR A 487 -1.51 -2.39 5.81
N ARG A 488 -1.39 -1.22 5.16
CA ARG A 488 -1.40 -1.06 3.71
C ARG A 488 -0.12 -0.48 3.13
N SER A 489 0.92 -0.28 3.95
CA SER A 489 2.22 0.20 3.50
C SER A 489 3.36 -0.65 4.07
N ASP A 490 4.55 -0.49 3.56
CA ASP A 490 5.71 -1.37 3.70
C ASP A 490 6.18 -1.66 5.13
N HIS A 491 5.95 -0.73 6.07
CA HIS A 491 6.36 -0.89 7.47
C HIS A 491 5.73 -2.12 8.13
N ILE A 492 4.53 -2.55 7.68
CA ILE A 492 3.83 -3.70 8.27
C ILE A 492 4.63 -4.99 8.09
N SER A 493 5.36 -5.14 6.99
CA SER A 493 6.21 -6.30 6.74
C SER A 493 7.26 -6.49 7.84
N LEU A 494 7.83 -5.40 8.36
CA LEU A 494 8.81 -5.41 9.44
C LEU A 494 8.13 -5.48 10.82
N ALA A 495 6.99 -4.81 10.99
CA ALA A 495 6.17 -4.91 12.20
C ALA A 495 5.76 -6.35 12.49
N LYS A 496 5.31 -7.10 11.50
CA LYS A 496 5.02 -8.56 11.56
C LYS A 496 6.23 -9.40 11.99
N ARG A 497 7.45 -8.85 11.92
CA ARG A 497 8.71 -9.45 12.41
C ARG A 497 9.14 -8.88 13.76
N GLY A 498 8.30 -8.07 14.41
CA GLY A 498 8.53 -7.50 15.73
C GLY A 498 9.34 -6.21 15.74
N VAL A 499 9.83 -5.69 14.63
CA VAL A 499 10.55 -4.42 14.57
C VAL A 499 9.58 -3.26 14.81
N PRO A 500 9.77 -2.41 15.84
CA PRO A 500 8.94 -1.22 16.00
C PRO A 500 9.11 -0.30 14.80
N MET A 501 8.01 0.00 14.13
CA MET A 501 7.95 0.89 12.98
C MET A 501 7.00 2.04 13.26
N ILE A 502 7.33 3.22 12.74
CA ILE A 502 6.42 4.36 12.74
C ILE A 502 6.12 4.78 11.31
N TYR A 503 4.86 5.02 11.02
CA TYR A 503 4.39 5.60 9.78
C TYR A 503 3.75 6.96 10.11
N ALA A 504 4.42 8.03 9.69
CA ALA A 504 3.97 9.39 9.91
C ALA A 504 3.71 10.06 8.58
N ASP A 505 2.52 10.63 8.45
CA ASP A 505 2.05 11.32 7.27
C ASP A 505 1.95 12.83 7.53
N THR A 506 1.75 13.62 6.48
CA THR A 506 1.49 15.07 6.56
C THR A 506 0.44 15.39 7.63
N GLY A 507 0.64 16.48 8.38
CA GLY A 507 -0.31 16.91 9.41
C GLY A 507 -1.66 17.33 8.83
N SER A 508 -2.68 17.35 9.68
CA SER A 508 -4.07 17.63 9.30
C SER A 508 -4.45 19.11 9.34
N VAL A 509 -3.65 19.96 9.99
CA VAL A 509 -3.97 21.38 10.21
C VAL A 509 -2.90 22.28 9.60
N ASN A 510 -3.15 22.81 8.39
CA ASN A 510 -2.27 23.80 7.78
C ASN A 510 -2.19 25.07 8.65
N THR A 511 -0.98 25.60 8.88
CA THR A 511 -0.74 26.71 9.80
C THR A 511 -1.35 28.04 9.39
N GLU A 512 -1.58 28.25 8.11
CA GLU A 512 -2.14 29.48 7.55
C GLU A 512 -3.60 29.34 7.14
N LEU A 513 -3.96 28.19 6.51
CA LEU A 513 -5.24 27.95 5.88
C LEU A 513 -6.17 27.06 6.75
N GLY A 514 -5.66 26.45 7.82
CA GLY A 514 -6.44 25.64 8.77
C GLY A 514 -6.68 24.20 8.32
N ALA A 515 -7.45 23.44 9.13
CA ALA A 515 -7.68 22.00 8.93
C ALA A 515 -8.41 21.67 7.63
N GLY A 516 -9.41 22.47 7.23
CA GLY A 516 -10.19 22.21 6.01
C GLY A 516 -9.39 22.23 4.72
N HIS A 517 -8.25 22.93 4.70
CA HIS A 517 -7.38 22.99 3.52
C HIS A 517 -6.72 21.63 3.21
N VAL A 518 -6.15 20.99 4.22
CA VAL A 518 -5.50 19.67 4.05
C VAL A 518 -6.54 18.61 3.68
N GLU A 519 -7.70 18.62 4.34
CA GLU A 519 -8.80 17.70 4.03
C GLU A 519 -9.29 17.85 2.58
N GLU A 520 -9.44 19.10 2.09
CA GLU A 520 -9.85 19.39 0.71
C GLU A 520 -8.82 18.87 -0.31
N LEU A 521 -7.53 19.14 -0.08
CA LEU A 521 -6.46 18.67 -0.97
C LEU A 521 -6.36 17.14 -0.96
N SER A 522 -6.40 16.51 0.21
CA SER A 522 -6.34 15.05 0.33
C SER A 522 -7.56 14.37 -0.31
N ALA A 523 -8.76 14.95 -0.16
CA ALA A 523 -9.96 14.44 -0.82
C ALA A 523 -9.89 14.60 -2.34
N ALA A 524 -9.38 15.74 -2.83
CA ALA A 524 -9.19 15.97 -4.26
C ALA A 524 -8.16 15.00 -4.85
N TYR A 525 -7.01 14.83 -4.20
CA TYR A 525 -5.98 13.89 -4.62
C TYR A 525 -6.54 12.46 -4.74
N ARG A 526 -7.21 11.96 -3.68
CA ARG A 526 -7.81 10.62 -3.71
C ARG A 526 -8.89 10.45 -4.78
N ALA A 527 -9.61 11.52 -5.13
CA ALA A 527 -10.70 11.45 -6.11
C ALA A 527 -10.22 11.54 -7.57
N THR A 528 -9.07 12.14 -7.83
CA THR A 528 -8.64 12.49 -9.20
C THR A 528 -7.27 11.99 -9.60
N ALA A 529 -6.31 11.86 -8.65
CA ALA A 529 -4.91 11.58 -8.98
C ALA A 529 -4.41 10.24 -8.42
N TYR A 530 -4.83 9.87 -7.21
CA TYR A 530 -4.35 8.64 -6.57
C TYR A 530 -4.57 7.40 -7.45
N HIS A 531 -3.49 6.70 -7.79
CA HIS A 531 -3.44 5.58 -8.74
C HIS A 531 -3.97 5.95 -10.15
N GLY A 532 -3.89 7.23 -10.50
CA GLY A 532 -4.25 7.78 -11.80
C GLY A 532 -3.06 8.41 -12.53
N PRO A 533 -3.16 8.64 -13.84
CA PRO A 533 -2.12 9.35 -14.59
C PRO A 533 -2.01 10.82 -14.16
N GLU A 534 -3.00 11.36 -13.44
CA GLU A 534 -2.97 12.73 -12.92
C GLU A 534 -2.07 12.92 -11.68
N ASP A 535 -1.45 11.84 -11.13
CA ASP A 535 -0.44 11.96 -10.08
C ASP A 535 0.91 12.39 -10.65
N GLU A 536 0.93 13.63 -11.10
CA GLU A 536 2.07 14.29 -11.73
C GLU A 536 2.71 15.34 -10.82
N PHE A 537 3.99 15.64 -11.06
CA PHE A 537 4.68 16.72 -10.37
C PHE A 537 4.04 18.08 -10.69
N SER A 538 3.92 18.97 -9.69
CA SER A 538 3.42 20.33 -9.90
C SER A 538 4.34 21.38 -9.28
N TYR A 539 4.66 22.42 -10.09
CA TYR A 539 5.36 23.60 -9.60
C TYR A 539 4.52 24.48 -8.65
N ASP A 540 3.22 24.24 -8.58
CA ASP A 540 2.29 24.98 -7.72
C ASP A 540 2.21 24.37 -6.31
N TRP A 541 2.91 23.26 -6.04
CA TRP A 541 2.94 22.62 -4.73
C TRP A 541 3.72 23.44 -3.69
N ASP A 542 3.23 23.44 -2.46
CA ASP A 542 3.92 24.04 -1.31
C ASP A 542 4.81 23.00 -0.61
N PHE A 543 6.10 23.00 -0.98
CA PHE A 543 7.09 22.06 -0.44
C PHE A 543 7.57 22.39 0.97
N ASP A 544 7.22 23.54 1.55
CA ASP A 544 7.66 23.92 2.89
C ASP A 544 7.16 22.93 3.96
N GLY A 545 5.95 22.38 3.76
CA GLY A 545 5.40 21.31 4.62
C GLY A 545 6.24 20.05 4.54
N LEU A 546 6.45 19.54 3.34
CA LEU A 546 7.20 18.30 3.09
C LEU A 546 8.66 18.39 3.62
N ALA A 547 9.34 19.51 3.41
CA ALA A 547 10.69 19.73 3.94
C ALA A 547 10.72 19.74 5.48
N ARG A 548 9.67 20.27 6.12
CA ARG A 548 9.53 20.25 7.58
C ARG A 548 9.22 18.84 8.09
N ASP A 549 8.41 18.06 7.39
CA ASP A 549 8.08 16.68 7.73
C ASP A 549 9.32 15.79 7.60
N ALA A 550 10.04 15.86 6.48
CA ALA A 550 11.29 15.13 6.28
C ALA A 550 12.35 15.53 7.35
N THR A 551 12.45 16.83 7.69
CA THR A 551 13.34 17.31 8.77
C THR A 551 12.92 16.75 10.13
N LEU A 552 11.60 16.66 10.42
CA LEU A 552 11.10 16.10 11.66
C LEU A 552 11.46 14.62 11.78
N LEU A 553 11.29 13.86 10.70
CA LEU A 553 11.62 12.44 10.67
C LEU A 553 13.14 12.20 10.71
N TYR A 554 13.95 13.07 10.11
CA TYR A 554 15.40 13.08 10.33
C TYR A 554 15.75 13.26 11.81
N LEU A 555 15.16 14.25 12.49
CA LEU A 555 15.40 14.52 13.92
C LEU A 555 14.95 13.36 14.82
N LEU A 556 13.87 12.67 14.46
CA LEU A 556 13.44 11.45 15.15
C LEU A 556 14.52 10.36 15.04
N GLY A 557 14.97 10.06 13.83
CA GLY A 557 16.03 9.07 13.63
C GLY A 557 17.37 9.47 14.26
N GLU A 558 17.76 10.76 14.20
CA GLU A 558 18.94 11.30 14.88
C GLU A 558 18.86 11.06 16.39
N ARG A 559 17.70 11.35 17.00
CA ARG A 559 17.44 11.12 18.43
C ARG A 559 17.59 9.65 18.80
N ILE A 560 17.02 8.74 18.03
CA ILE A 560 17.11 7.29 18.26
C ILE A 560 18.53 6.80 18.01
N ALA A 561 19.18 7.25 16.94
CA ALA A 561 20.51 6.80 16.56
C ALA A 561 21.61 7.25 17.54
N ASN A 562 21.40 8.36 18.29
CA ASN A 562 22.32 8.86 19.30
C ASN A 562 21.91 8.51 20.75
N SER A 563 20.86 7.67 20.95
CA SER A 563 20.42 7.23 22.27
C SER A 563 20.86 5.80 22.56
N GLU A 564 20.86 5.38 23.83
CA GLU A 564 21.03 3.97 24.22
C GLU A 564 19.69 3.21 24.27
N GLU A 565 18.57 3.93 24.11
CA GLU A 565 17.22 3.38 24.19
C GLU A 565 16.92 2.47 23.01
N TRP A 566 16.07 1.47 23.28
CA TRP A 566 15.52 0.54 22.29
C TRP A 566 14.00 0.61 22.39
N PRO A 567 13.37 1.48 21.61
CA PRO A 567 11.91 1.58 21.59
C PRO A 567 11.24 0.23 21.34
N ASN A 568 10.09 0.01 21.97
CA ASN A 568 9.30 -1.19 21.82
C ASN A 568 7.87 -0.85 21.41
N TRP A 569 7.09 -1.84 21.08
CA TRP A 569 5.65 -1.74 20.97
C TRP A 569 5.03 -1.52 22.34
N TYR A 570 3.93 -0.78 22.43
CA TYR A 570 3.22 -0.62 23.71
C TYR A 570 2.63 -1.95 24.19
N GLU A 571 2.35 -2.04 25.50
CA GLU A 571 1.75 -3.23 26.10
C GLU A 571 0.35 -3.50 25.48
N GLY A 572 0.12 -4.73 25.04
CA GLY A 572 -1.10 -5.12 24.34
C GLY A 572 -1.05 -5.05 22.81
N ASN A 573 0.02 -4.49 22.22
CA ASN A 573 0.20 -4.53 20.79
C ASN A 573 0.58 -5.94 20.30
N GLU A 574 0.00 -6.39 19.21
CA GLU A 574 0.14 -7.74 18.63
C GLU A 574 1.57 -8.13 18.25
N PHE A 575 2.43 -7.15 17.96
CA PHE A 575 3.82 -7.40 17.55
C PHE A 575 4.83 -7.41 18.71
N ARG A 576 4.40 -6.99 19.92
CA ARG A 576 5.29 -6.85 21.07
C ARG A 576 5.94 -8.15 21.50
N ALA A 577 5.17 -9.24 21.58
CA ALA A 577 5.68 -10.52 22.06
C ALA A 577 6.88 -11.02 21.22
N LEU A 578 6.80 -10.86 19.91
CA LEU A 578 7.89 -11.24 19.00
C LEU A 578 9.13 -10.35 19.18
N ARG A 579 8.94 -9.04 19.43
CA ARG A 579 10.04 -8.13 19.75
C ARG A 579 10.75 -8.50 21.03
N ASP A 580 9.98 -8.80 22.08
CA ASP A 580 10.54 -9.21 23.38
C ASP A 580 11.34 -10.51 23.26
N GLU A 581 10.89 -11.46 22.43
CA GLU A 581 11.64 -12.70 22.12
C GLU A 581 12.97 -12.39 21.43
N GLN A 582 12.97 -11.56 20.38
CA GLN A 582 14.18 -11.15 19.65
C GLN A 582 15.21 -10.49 20.58
N ARG A 583 14.75 -9.63 21.49
CA ARG A 583 15.62 -8.91 22.43
C ARG A 583 16.14 -9.79 23.58
N SER A 584 15.44 -10.88 23.89
CA SER A 584 15.85 -11.82 24.96
C SER A 584 16.85 -12.86 24.47
N ALA A 585 17.01 -13.03 23.14
CA ALA A 585 17.91 -14.00 22.54
C ALA A 585 19.38 -13.50 22.42
N ASP A 586 19.60 -12.20 22.59
CA ASP A 586 20.90 -11.53 22.63
C ASP A 586 21.38 -11.36 24.08
#